data_8ae557152097a659a4c3eabfba842b21
#
_entry.id   8ae557152097a659a4c3eabfba842b21
#
_cell.length_a   1.000
_cell.length_b   1.000
_cell.length_c   1.000
_cell.angle_alpha   90.00
_cell.angle_beta   90.00
_cell.angle_gamma   90.00
#
_symmetry.space_group_name_H-M   'P 1'
#
loop_
_entity.id
_entity.type
_entity.pdbx_description
1 polymer ?
#
loop_
_entity_poly.entity_id
_entity_poly.type
_entity_poly.pdbx_seq_one_letter_code
_entity_poly.pdbx_strand_id
1 'polypeptide(L)'
;MAIAPVNKFLSIAVPVAPGEQKLYEVPTGTTAILLYAQVSNVGIGQTYPTVSLIHRRESRSTGNKRDIRVIKDIEVPPNDAAILIDGRLVLEKTPLTLDRLFLRGVQSGVGTITNVVYHEPTGVATVTTMNPHNFNVGDPITMSGIAFTCSGSTGITTTIFPDPQQSYVVDEITNAVGTSRTFTAVIGSSKGYPHFYNPAIHYFVRSRSEAVTANTGTKYTPSFASYTGVDGVLILTLGAGHGLVAGSNTVQIANDSIIFTCTQDGNSTEHGYPRATDPYAGTNIAIASTTTTTITVNVGISSAGGLVAPLQMEFLASILENSTA
;
A
#
# COMPACT_ATOMS: atom_id res chain seq x y z
N MET A 1 -42.24 -19.50 -30.91
CA MET A 1 -42.11 -20.32 -29.67
C MET A 1 -41.40 -19.45 -28.64
N ALA A 2 -41.99 -19.26 -27.47
CA ALA A 2 -41.27 -18.59 -26.36
C ALA A 2 -40.21 -19.58 -25.85
N ILE A 3 -38.96 -19.24 -25.91
CA ILE A 3 -37.86 -20.02 -25.37
C ILE A 3 -37.91 -19.88 -23.85
N ALA A 4 -37.95 -21.00 -23.14
CA ALA A 4 -37.95 -20.98 -21.66
C ALA A 4 -36.67 -20.36 -21.13
N PRO A 5 -36.72 -19.52 -20.10
CA PRO A 5 -35.53 -18.95 -19.49
C PRO A 5 -34.61 -20.07 -18.97
N VAL A 6 -33.34 -19.94 -19.25
CA VAL A 6 -32.33 -20.90 -18.78
C VAL A 6 -31.65 -20.33 -17.54
N ASN A 7 -31.71 -21.06 -16.45
CA ASN A 7 -30.99 -20.73 -15.21
C ASN A 7 -29.64 -21.44 -15.22
N LYS A 8 -28.56 -20.68 -14.94
CA LYS A 8 -27.21 -21.19 -14.83
C LYS A 8 -26.58 -20.76 -13.51
N PHE A 9 -26.09 -21.69 -12.73
CA PHE A 9 -25.31 -21.42 -11.54
C PHE A 9 -23.83 -21.33 -11.88
N LEU A 10 -23.18 -20.27 -11.40
CA LEU A 10 -21.74 -20.03 -11.55
C LEU A 10 -21.11 -19.91 -10.18
N SER A 11 -19.94 -20.52 -10.02
CA SER A 11 -19.03 -20.27 -8.91
C SER A 11 -17.82 -19.50 -9.43
N ILE A 12 -17.45 -18.42 -8.73
CA ILE A 12 -16.23 -17.68 -8.96
C ILE A 12 -15.33 -17.95 -7.78
N ALA A 13 -14.16 -18.54 -8.03
CA ALA A 13 -13.12 -18.75 -7.03
C ALA A 13 -11.82 -18.20 -7.61
N VAL A 14 -11.32 -17.10 -7.03
CA VAL A 14 -10.13 -16.42 -7.52
C VAL A 14 -9.30 -15.88 -6.36
N PRO A 15 -7.97 -15.87 -6.49
CA PRO A 15 -7.14 -15.11 -5.56
C PRO A 15 -7.47 -13.62 -5.67
N VAL A 16 -7.41 -12.91 -4.56
CA VAL A 16 -7.61 -11.47 -4.54
C VAL A 16 -6.32 -10.79 -4.96
N ALA A 17 -6.36 -10.09 -6.08
CA ALA A 17 -5.24 -9.27 -6.52
C ALA A 17 -5.22 -7.92 -5.76
N PRO A 18 -4.03 -7.33 -5.54
CA PRO A 18 -3.94 -5.97 -5.03
C PRO A 18 -4.55 -4.98 -6.03
N GLY A 19 -5.22 -3.96 -5.49
CA GLY A 19 -5.94 -2.99 -6.32
C GLY A 19 -7.31 -3.48 -6.75
N GLU A 20 -7.80 -2.98 -7.87
CA GLU A 20 -9.13 -3.28 -8.40
C GLU A 20 -9.09 -4.43 -9.42
N GLN A 21 -9.85 -5.47 -9.17
CA GLN A 21 -9.97 -6.66 -9.99
C GLN A 21 -11.41 -6.85 -10.47
N LYS A 22 -11.61 -7.02 -11.78
CA LYS A 22 -12.93 -7.37 -12.32
C LYS A 22 -13.24 -8.84 -12.03
N LEU A 23 -14.31 -9.10 -11.30
CA LEU A 23 -14.76 -10.45 -10.95
C LEU A 23 -15.76 -11.00 -11.97
N TYR A 24 -16.71 -10.17 -12.38
CA TYR A 24 -17.81 -10.59 -13.21
C TYR A 24 -18.34 -9.45 -14.09
N GLU A 25 -18.78 -9.81 -15.28
CA GLU A 25 -19.50 -8.92 -16.19
C GLU A 25 -20.75 -9.66 -16.69
N VAL A 26 -21.89 -9.03 -16.57
CA VAL A 26 -23.17 -9.64 -16.95
C VAL A 26 -23.22 -9.89 -18.47
N PRO A 27 -23.50 -11.11 -18.94
CA PRO A 27 -23.67 -11.40 -20.37
C PRO A 27 -24.86 -10.65 -20.98
N THR A 28 -24.84 -10.47 -22.30
CA THR A 28 -25.94 -9.81 -23.01
C THR A 28 -27.23 -10.64 -22.89
N GLY A 29 -28.37 -9.99 -22.62
CA GLY A 29 -29.67 -10.66 -22.47
C GLY A 29 -29.79 -11.46 -21.17
N THR A 30 -28.97 -11.21 -20.19
CA THR A 30 -28.94 -11.96 -18.91
C THR A 30 -29.19 -11.00 -17.76
N THR A 31 -29.91 -11.47 -16.76
CA THR A 31 -29.93 -10.91 -15.41
C THR A 31 -29.16 -11.86 -14.51
N ALA A 32 -28.21 -11.36 -13.75
CA ALA A 32 -27.42 -12.14 -12.81
C ALA A 32 -27.77 -11.75 -11.37
N ILE A 33 -27.87 -12.74 -10.50
CA ILE A 33 -28.11 -12.53 -9.06
C ILE A 33 -26.91 -13.10 -8.33
N LEU A 34 -26.13 -12.22 -7.69
CA LEU A 34 -25.11 -12.63 -6.75
C LEU A 34 -25.81 -13.06 -5.46
N LEU A 35 -25.72 -14.34 -5.15
CA LEU A 35 -26.41 -14.98 -4.02
C LEU A 35 -25.52 -14.99 -2.77
N TYR A 36 -24.24 -15.15 -2.97
CA TYR A 36 -23.24 -15.26 -1.91
C TYR A 36 -21.89 -14.75 -2.39
N ALA A 37 -21.17 -14.06 -1.51
CA ALA A 37 -19.78 -13.72 -1.72
C ALA A 37 -19.05 -13.66 -0.38
N GLN A 38 -17.85 -14.25 -0.34
CA GLN A 38 -16.93 -14.16 0.80
C GLN A 38 -15.51 -13.91 0.35
N VAL A 39 -14.72 -13.40 1.26
CA VAL A 39 -13.26 -13.32 1.16
C VAL A 39 -12.66 -13.99 2.38
N SER A 40 -11.69 -14.86 2.16
CA SER A 40 -10.92 -15.53 3.20
C SER A 40 -9.48 -15.03 3.19
N ASN A 41 -8.96 -14.65 4.34
CA ASN A 41 -7.53 -14.39 4.53
C ASN A 41 -6.85 -15.68 4.95
N VAL A 42 -6.19 -16.33 4.00
CA VAL A 42 -5.47 -17.60 4.21
C VAL A 42 -4.02 -17.38 4.62
N GLY A 43 -3.62 -16.12 4.80
CA GLY A 43 -2.28 -15.76 5.25
C GLY A 43 -2.05 -16.12 6.70
N ILE A 44 -0.86 -16.65 6.99
CA ILE A 44 -0.42 -16.99 8.35
C ILE A 44 0.24 -15.82 9.09
N GLY A 45 0.47 -14.70 8.39
CA GLY A 45 1.03 -13.48 8.97
C GLY A 45 -0.03 -12.64 9.69
N GLN A 46 0.39 -11.76 10.59
CA GLN A 46 -0.49 -10.79 11.25
C GLN A 46 -0.78 -9.58 10.33
N THR A 47 -1.29 -9.84 9.14
CA THR A 47 -1.69 -8.79 8.22
C THR A 47 -3.21 -8.69 8.18
N TYR A 48 -3.72 -7.48 8.19
CA TYR A 48 -5.15 -7.18 8.19
C TYR A 48 -5.51 -6.48 6.88
N PRO A 49 -5.58 -7.22 5.75
CA PRO A 49 -5.98 -6.61 4.50
C PRO A 49 -7.42 -6.15 4.56
N THR A 50 -7.71 -5.10 3.82
CA THR A 50 -9.09 -4.62 3.65
C THR A 50 -9.60 -4.93 2.26
N VAL A 51 -10.91 -5.17 2.17
CA VAL A 51 -11.59 -5.52 0.94
C VAL A 51 -12.79 -4.62 0.72
N SER A 52 -12.97 -4.19 -0.52
CA SER A 52 -14.19 -3.50 -0.97
C SER A 52 -14.82 -4.25 -2.13
N LEU A 53 -16.12 -4.49 -2.06
CA LEU A 53 -16.92 -5.02 -3.16
C LEU A 53 -17.63 -3.88 -3.88
N ILE A 54 -17.41 -3.76 -5.18
CA ILE A 54 -17.88 -2.63 -5.99
C ILE A 54 -18.80 -3.14 -7.10
N HIS A 55 -20.03 -2.64 -7.11
CA HIS A 55 -20.94 -2.76 -8.23
C HIS A 55 -20.77 -1.53 -9.13
N ARG A 56 -20.22 -1.75 -10.32
CA ARG A 56 -20.04 -0.69 -11.33
C ARG A 56 -21.13 -0.78 -12.36
N ARG A 57 -21.93 0.29 -12.48
CA ARG A 57 -22.93 0.45 -13.54
C ARG A 57 -22.41 1.44 -14.58
N GLU A 58 -22.39 1.01 -15.83
CA GLU A 58 -21.98 1.83 -16.97
C GLU A 58 -23.18 2.13 -17.86
N SER A 59 -23.36 3.41 -18.20
CA SER A 59 -24.32 3.81 -19.22
C SER A 59 -23.73 3.49 -20.60
N ARG A 60 -24.40 2.65 -21.39
CA ARG A 60 -23.92 2.23 -22.71
C ARG A 60 -24.05 3.35 -23.76
N SER A 61 -24.90 4.34 -23.51
CA SER A 61 -25.09 5.48 -24.43
C SER A 61 -24.02 6.57 -24.24
N THR A 62 -23.60 6.80 -22.98
CA THR A 62 -22.66 7.90 -22.65
C THR A 62 -21.28 7.41 -22.22
N GLY A 63 -21.13 6.11 -21.92
CA GLY A 63 -19.90 5.54 -21.35
C GLY A 63 -19.65 5.96 -19.88
N ASN A 64 -20.55 6.73 -19.27
CA ASN A 64 -20.41 7.15 -17.89
C ASN A 64 -20.50 5.96 -16.94
N LYS A 65 -19.55 5.90 -15.99
CA LYS A 65 -19.47 4.85 -14.98
C LYS A 65 -19.85 5.39 -13.61
N ARG A 66 -20.64 4.60 -12.89
CA ARG A 66 -20.99 4.88 -11.49
C ARG A 66 -20.61 3.66 -10.65
N ASP A 67 -19.75 3.88 -9.66
CA ASP A 67 -19.36 2.88 -8.70
C ASP A 67 -20.24 2.97 -7.45
N ILE A 68 -20.83 1.85 -7.09
CA ILE A 68 -21.59 1.67 -5.85
C ILE A 68 -20.75 0.69 -5.00
N ARG A 69 -20.18 1.18 -3.91
CA ARG A 69 -19.48 0.33 -2.95
C ARG A 69 -20.51 -0.40 -2.11
N VAL A 70 -20.74 -1.67 -2.46
CA VAL A 70 -21.66 -2.54 -1.71
C VAL A 70 -21.08 -2.83 -0.33
N ILE A 71 -19.77 -3.09 -0.32
CA ILE A 71 -18.94 -3.18 0.88
C ILE A 71 -17.75 -2.25 0.69
N LYS A 72 -17.35 -1.56 1.75
CA LYS A 72 -16.22 -0.64 1.71
C LYS A 72 -15.23 -0.95 2.84
N ASP A 73 -13.99 -1.23 2.43
CA ASP A 73 -12.80 -1.33 3.28
C ASP A 73 -13.03 -2.21 4.55
N ILE A 74 -13.72 -3.36 4.38
CA ILE A 74 -13.87 -4.34 5.45
C ILE A 74 -12.52 -5.03 5.70
N GLU A 75 -12.09 -5.06 6.94
CA GLU A 75 -10.87 -5.76 7.36
C GLU A 75 -11.13 -7.27 7.46
N VAL A 76 -10.18 -8.08 6.96
CA VAL A 76 -10.24 -9.54 7.04
C VAL A 76 -9.08 -10.04 7.90
N PRO A 77 -9.33 -10.45 9.15
CA PRO A 77 -8.29 -10.95 10.04
C PRO A 77 -7.56 -12.19 9.48
N PRO A 78 -6.32 -12.48 9.91
CA PRO A 78 -5.60 -13.68 9.53
C PRO A 78 -6.37 -14.95 9.89
N ASN A 79 -6.35 -15.94 9.00
CA ASN A 79 -7.07 -17.22 9.14
C ASN A 79 -8.57 -17.05 9.38
N ASP A 80 -9.17 -15.99 8.86
CA ASP A 80 -10.60 -15.71 8.99
C ASP A 80 -11.22 -15.41 7.62
N ALA A 81 -12.54 -15.34 7.58
CA ALA A 81 -13.30 -15.05 6.37
C ALA A 81 -14.38 -14.01 6.65
N ALA A 82 -14.51 -13.05 5.76
CA ALA A 82 -15.58 -12.06 5.78
C ALA A 82 -16.63 -12.41 4.73
N ILE A 83 -17.88 -12.52 5.14
CA ILE A 83 -19.02 -12.62 4.23
C ILE A 83 -19.33 -11.21 3.72
N LEU A 84 -19.20 -11.03 2.41
CA LEU A 84 -19.46 -9.75 1.75
C LEU A 84 -20.91 -9.62 1.31
N ILE A 85 -21.50 -10.71 0.87
CA ILE A 85 -22.91 -10.81 0.47
C ILE A 85 -23.49 -12.11 1.04
N ASP A 86 -24.57 -11.98 1.76
CA ASP A 86 -25.47 -13.03 2.18
C ASP A 86 -26.90 -12.58 1.84
N GLY A 87 -27.31 -12.82 0.60
CA GLY A 87 -28.59 -12.31 0.12
C GLY A 87 -28.67 -12.20 -1.40
N ARG A 88 -29.12 -11.06 -1.90
CA ARG A 88 -29.35 -10.86 -3.33
C ARG A 88 -28.83 -9.50 -3.79
N LEU A 89 -27.83 -9.51 -4.66
CA LEU A 89 -27.43 -8.35 -5.44
C LEU A 89 -27.73 -8.62 -6.91
N VAL A 90 -28.64 -7.85 -7.50
CA VAL A 90 -29.03 -8.00 -8.90
C VAL A 90 -28.12 -7.17 -9.78
N LEU A 91 -27.59 -7.81 -10.81
CA LEU A 91 -26.74 -7.24 -11.85
C LEU A 91 -27.41 -7.43 -13.21
N GLU A 92 -27.43 -6.42 -14.05
CA GLU A 92 -28.17 -6.43 -15.31
C GLU A 92 -27.32 -5.92 -16.47
N LYS A 93 -27.59 -6.46 -17.64
CA LYS A 93 -27.12 -5.89 -18.91
C LYS A 93 -28.32 -5.63 -19.81
N THR A 94 -28.68 -4.38 -19.90
CA THR A 94 -29.75 -3.89 -20.75
C THR A 94 -29.18 -3.19 -21.99
N PRO A 95 -29.98 -2.80 -22.99
CA PRO A 95 -29.52 -1.93 -24.06
C PRO A 95 -28.90 -0.61 -23.58
N LEU A 96 -29.30 -0.11 -22.39
CA LEU A 96 -28.87 1.18 -21.85
C LEU A 96 -27.80 1.08 -20.77
N THR A 97 -27.70 -0.05 -20.08
CA THR A 97 -26.81 -0.22 -18.91
C THR A 97 -26.03 -1.52 -18.97
N LEU A 98 -24.83 -1.50 -18.39
CA LEU A 98 -23.99 -2.67 -18.19
C LEU A 98 -23.48 -2.68 -16.76
N ASP A 99 -23.78 -3.74 -16.04
CA ASP A 99 -23.31 -3.95 -14.68
C ASP A 99 -22.10 -4.90 -14.67
N ARG A 100 -21.13 -4.54 -13.83
CA ARG A 100 -19.94 -5.33 -13.53
C ARG A 100 -19.71 -5.40 -12.03
N LEU A 101 -19.10 -6.48 -11.60
CA LEU A 101 -18.66 -6.66 -10.22
C LEU A 101 -17.14 -6.58 -10.16
N PHE A 102 -16.64 -5.76 -9.25
CA PHE A 102 -15.21 -5.62 -8.97
C PHE A 102 -14.94 -5.89 -7.49
N LEU A 103 -13.76 -6.39 -7.23
CA LEU A 103 -13.19 -6.49 -5.90
C LEU A 103 -11.96 -5.60 -5.84
N ARG A 104 -11.80 -4.86 -4.76
CA ARG A 104 -10.59 -4.11 -4.47
C ARG A 104 -10.00 -4.64 -3.18
N GLY A 105 -8.82 -5.24 -3.27
CA GLY A 105 -8.01 -5.62 -2.13
C GLY A 105 -6.98 -4.54 -1.81
N VAL A 106 -6.87 -4.19 -0.54
CA VAL A 106 -5.81 -3.30 -0.02
C VAL A 106 -5.13 -4.01 1.13
N GLN A 107 -3.81 -4.09 1.03
CA GLN A 107 -2.99 -4.75 2.04
C GLN A 107 -2.66 -3.79 3.17
N SER A 108 -2.79 -4.27 4.41
CA SER A 108 -2.18 -3.67 5.60
C SER A 108 -1.17 -4.65 6.20
N GLY A 109 -0.14 -4.15 6.85
CA GLY A 109 0.90 -4.99 7.44
C GLY A 109 2.04 -5.27 6.46
N VAL A 110 2.97 -4.38 6.42
CA VAL A 110 3.94 -4.24 5.36
C VAL A 110 5.34 -4.42 5.92
N GLY A 111 6.14 -5.25 5.26
CA GLY A 111 7.58 -5.26 5.48
C GLY A 111 8.22 -4.04 4.85
N THR A 112 8.99 -3.27 5.62
CA THR A 112 9.78 -2.17 5.07
C THR A 112 11.00 -2.73 4.35
N ILE A 113 11.22 -2.32 3.11
CA ILE A 113 12.38 -2.72 2.31
C ILE A 113 13.54 -1.78 2.66
N THR A 114 14.68 -2.36 3.01
CA THR A 114 15.90 -1.63 3.36
C THR A 114 16.96 -1.69 2.26
N ASN A 115 16.91 -2.72 1.42
CA ASN A 115 17.83 -2.86 0.29
C ASN A 115 17.20 -3.70 -0.83
N VAL A 116 17.58 -3.39 -2.06
CA VAL A 116 17.25 -4.20 -3.24
C VAL A 116 18.49 -4.31 -4.12
N VAL A 117 18.87 -5.53 -4.44
CA VAL A 117 19.89 -5.82 -5.46
C VAL A 117 19.16 -6.37 -6.67
N TYR A 118 19.24 -5.67 -7.78
CA TYR A 118 18.54 -6.04 -9.01
C TYR A 118 19.54 -6.47 -10.08
N HIS A 119 19.28 -7.61 -10.69
CA HIS A 119 20.07 -8.15 -11.78
C HIS A 119 19.31 -8.01 -13.09
N GLU A 120 19.65 -6.98 -13.85
CA GLU A 120 18.92 -6.54 -15.04
C GLU A 120 18.79 -7.60 -16.15
N PRO A 121 19.78 -8.46 -16.42
CA PRO A 121 19.64 -9.46 -17.48
C PRO A 121 18.58 -10.52 -17.20
N THR A 122 18.44 -10.93 -15.94
CA THR A 122 17.48 -11.98 -15.52
C THR A 122 16.18 -11.40 -14.97
N GLY A 123 16.18 -10.14 -14.55
CA GLY A 123 15.04 -9.51 -13.88
C GLY A 123 14.83 -9.96 -12.44
N VAL A 124 15.82 -10.62 -11.84
CA VAL A 124 15.76 -11.05 -10.44
C VAL A 124 16.10 -9.90 -9.52
N ALA A 125 15.20 -9.62 -8.58
CA ALA A 125 15.43 -8.71 -7.47
C ALA A 125 15.65 -9.50 -6.19
N THR A 126 16.78 -9.26 -5.52
CA THR A 126 17.03 -9.72 -4.15
C THR A 126 16.63 -8.59 -3.20
N VAL A 127 15.59 -8.82 -2.43
CA VAL A 127 14.97 -7.81 -1.55
C VAL A 127 15.32 -8.10 -0.12
N THR A 128 15.79 -7.09 0.62
CA THR A 128 16.07 -7.18 2.07
C THR A 128 15.05 -6.31 2.82
N THR A 129 14.40 -6.90 3.82
CA THR A 129 13.44 -6.22 4.70
C THR A 129 14.07 -5.85 6.04
N MET A 130 13.53 -4.83 6.70
CA MET A 130 13.98 -4.36 8.01
C MET A 130 13.83 -5.44 9.09
N ASN A 131 12.69 -6.08 9.12
CA ASN A 131 12.37 -7.17 10.04
C ASN A 131 12.26 -8.49 9.28
N PRO A 132 12.38 -9.63 9.95
CA PRO A 132 12.11 -10.91 9.32
C PRO A 132 10.72 -10.91 8.67
N HIS A 133 10.67 -11.36 7.42
CA HIS A 133 9.41 -11.60 6.71
C HIS A 133 8.94 -13.04 6.97
N ASN A 134 7.63 -13.26 6.87
CA ASN A 134 7.05 -14.60 7.06
C ASN A 134 6.64 -15.23 5.71
N PHE A 135 7.27 -14.80 4.60
CA PHE A 135 6.95 -15.33 3.28
C PHE A 135 7.49 -16.75 3.11
N ASN A 136 6.75 -17.54 2.34
CA ASN A 136 7.19 -18.81 1.81
C ASN A 136 7.53 -18.67 0.33
N VAL A 137 8.34 -19.59 -0.20
CA VAL A 137 8.51 -19.71 -1.65
C VAL A 137 7.17 -20.01 -2.31
N GLY A 138 6.83 -19.27 -3.35
CA GLY A 138 5.54 -19.34 -4.04
C GLY A 138 4.51 -18.32 -3.56
N ASP A 139 4.74 -17.60 -2.46
CA ASP A 139 3.80 -16.59 -1.97
C ASP A 139 3.70 -15.42 -2.95
N PRO A 140 2.48 -14.95 -3.26
CA PRO A 140 2.30 -13.73 -4.01
C PRO A 140 2.59 -12.52 -3.12
N ILE A 141 3.34 -11.57 -3.66
CA ILE A 141 3.69 -10.31 -2.98
C ILE A 141 3.47 -9.12 -3.91
N THR A 142 3.26 -7.96 -3.31
CA THR A 142 3.32 -6.67 -3.98
C THR A 142 4.47 -5.85 -3.43
N MET A 143 5.12 -5.06 -4.25
CA MET A 143 6.19 -4.17 -3.84
C MET A 143 5.89 -2.76 -4.33
N SER A 144 6.22 -1.76 -3.53
CA SER A 144 6.00 -0.35 -3.87
C SER A 144 7.09 0.54 -3.29
N GLY A 145 7.23 1.74 -3.84
CA GLY A 145 8.14 2.76 -3.32
C GLY A 145 9.63 2.46 -3.51
N ILE A 146 9.99 1.46 -4.33
CA ILE A 146 11.39 1.16 -4.65
C ILE A 146 11.84 2.09 -5.76
N ALA A 147 12.95 2.79 -5.55
CA ALA A 147 13.57 3.62 -6.58
C ALA A 147 14.94 3.06 -6.95
N PHE A 148 15.25 3.12 -8.24
CA PHE A 148 16.57 2.78 -8.76
C PHE A 148 17.17 4.00 -9.47
N THR A 149 18.48 4.16 -9.30
CA THR A 149 19.30 5.05 -10.12
C THR A 149 19.94 4.21 -11.20
N CYS A 150 19.70 4.58 -12.45
CA CYS A 150 20.21 3.90 -13.62
C CYS A 150 21.20 4.81 -14.35
N SER A 151 22.39 4.31 -14.69
CA SER A 151 23.33 5.03 -15.55
C SER A 151 23.03 4.70 -17.01
N GLY A 152 22.37 5.60 -17.70
CA GLY A 152 22.08 5.51 -19.12
C GLY A 152 23.04 6.29 -20.00
N SER A 153 22.86 6.21 -21.32
CA SER A 153 23.65 6.97 -22.30
C SER A 153 23.49 8.51 -22.16
N THR A 154 22.43 8.97 -21.50
CA THR A 154 22.11 10.39 -21.29
C THR A 154 22.34 10.88 -19.88
N GLY A 155 22.86 10.04 -18.98
CA GLY A 155 23.12 10.41 -17.58
C GLY A 155 22.47 9.46 -16.57
N ILE A 156 22.41 9.91 -15.32
CA ILE A 156 21.81 9.16 -14.20
C ILE A 156 20.34 9.55 -14.09
N THR A 157 19.45 8.55 -14.12
CA THR A 157 18.02 8.74 -13.92
C THR A 157 17.55 7.93 -12.71
N THR A 158 16.56 8.45 -11.98
CA THR A 158 15.88 7.72 -10.92
C THR A 158 14.55 7.23 -11.45
N THR A 159 14.32 5.94 -11.34
CA THR A 159 13.09 5.31 -11.81
C THR A 159 12.44 4.55 -10.66
N ILE A 160 11.15 4.75 -10.45
CA ILE A 160 10.37 3.98 -9.48
C ILE A 160 9.94 2.69 -10.15
N PHE A 161 10.28 1.56 -9.53
CA PHE A 161 10.01 0.21 -10.02
C PHE A 161 10.04 -0.76 -8.83
N PRO A 162 9.31 -1.87 -8.79
CA PRO A 162 8.33 -2.32 -9.79
C PRO A 162 7.01 -1.55 -9.73
N ASP A 163 6.09 -1.85 -10.66
CA ASP A 163 4.74 -1.32 -10.63
C ASP A 163 4.03 -1.76 -9.33
N PRO A 164 3.59 -0.84 -8.47
CA PRO A 164 2.98 -1.18 -7.18
C PRO A 164 1.65 -1.94 -7.28
N GLN A 165 1.04 -1.98 -8.47
CA GLN A 165 -0.20 -2.71 -8.71
C GLN A 165 0.02 -4.13 -9.22
N GLN A 166 1.26 -4.50 -9.53
CA GLN A 166 1.60 -5.81 -10.04
C GLN A 166 1.95 -6.76 -8.88
N SER A 167 1.44 -7.99 -8.96
CA SER A 167 1.81 -9.08 -8.06
C SER A 167 3.03 -9.83 -8.61
N TYR A 168 3.94 -10.15 -7.72
CA TYR A 168 5.12 -10.97 -7.98
C TYR A 168 5.11 -12.19 -7.08
N VAL A 169 5.92 -13.18 -7.38
CA VAL A 169 6.01 -14.41 -6.59
C VAL A 169 7.38 -14.47 -5.91
N VAL A 170 7.39 -14.87 -4.65
CA VAL A 170 8.64 -15.16 -3.93
C VAL A 170 9.25 -16.41 -4.53
N ASP A 171 10.46 -16.28 -5.10
CA ASP A 171 11.18 -17.34 -5.80
C ASP A 171 12.09 -18.14 -4.86
N GLU A 172 12.88 -17.43 -4.03
CA GLU A 172 13.73 -18.02 -3.02
C GLU A 172 13.71 -17.21 -1.73
N ILE A 173 14.00 -17.87 -0.60
CA ILE A 173 14.27 -17.25 0.70
C ILE A 173 15.62 -17.69 1.23
N THR A 174 16.41 -16.78 1.77
CA THR A 174 17.80 -17.06 2.15
C THR A 174 17.93 -17.91 3.43
N ASN A 175 16.98 -17.80 4.36
CA ASN A 175 16.97 -18.51 5.64
C ASN A 175 15.59 -19.09 5.89
N ALA A 176 15.44 -19.80 7.03
CA ALA A 176 14.15 -20.37 7.41
C ALA A 176 13.05 -19.30 7.53
N VAL A 177 11.83 -19.68 7.20
CA VAL A 177 10.63 -18.83 7.34
C VAL A 177 10.55 -18.27 8.77
N GLY A 178 10.21 -16.99 8.89
CA GLY A 178 10.12 -16.29 10.18
C GLY A 178 11.45 -15.77 10.74
N THR A 179 12.59 -16.13 10.15
CA THR A 179 13.91 -15.56 10.49
C THR A 179 14.57 -14.86 9.32
N SER A 180 14.15 -15.16 8.09
CA SER A 180 14.69 -14.56 6.89
C SER A 180 14.26 -13.09 6.76
N ARG A 181 15.25 -12.26 6.39
CA ARG A 181 15.03 -10.88 5.98
C ARG A 181 15.20 -10.69 4.48
N THR A 182 15.57 -11.74 3.75
CA THR A 182 15.94 -11.64 2.34
C THR A 182 15.20 -12.70 1.54
N PHE A 183 14.60 -12.27 0.45
CA PHE A 183 13.96 -13.12 -0.55
C PHE A 183 14.29 -12.65 -1.95
N THR A 184 14.09 -13.51 -2.95
CA THR A 184 14.17 -13.14 -4.36
C THR A 184 12.80 -13.15 -5.01
N ALA A 185 12.63 -12.32 -6.03
CA ALA A 185 11.46 -12.33 -6.90
C ALA A 185 11.87 -11.91 -8.33
N VAL A 186 11.26 -12.51 -9.33
CA VAL A 186 11.44 -12.10 -10.73
C VAL A 186 10.49 -10.95 -11.02
N ILE A 187 11.04 -9.75 -11.20
CA ILE A 187 10.27 -8.51 -11.39
C ILE A 187 10.31 -7.98 -12.83
N GLY A 188 10.92 -8.75 -13.72
CA GLY A 188 11.06 -8.42 -15.12
C GLY A 188 12.46 -7.95 -15.47
N SER A 189 12.98 -8.38 -16.61
CA SER A 189 14.30 -7.97 -17.10
C SER A 189 14.24 -6.55 -17.68
N SER A 190 15.27 -5.77 -17.44
CA SER A 190 15.50 -4.51 -18.13
C SER A 190 16.76 -4.62 -18.99
N LYS A 191 16.76 -3.98 -20.15
CA LYS A 191 17.90 -4.04 -21.06
C LYS A 191 18.76 -2.80 -20.89
N GLY A 192 20.04 -3.00 -20.70
CA GLY A 192 21.06 -2.06 -21.10
C GLY A 192 21.91 -1.49 -20.00
N TYR A 193 21.39 -1.02 -18.87
CA TYR A 193 22.20 -0.29 -17.91
C TYR A 193 22.04 -0.81 -16.50
N PRO A 194 23.11 -0.84 -15.67
CA PRO A 194 23.03 -1.20 -14.26
C PRO A 194 22.05 -0.31 -13.50
N HIS A 195 21.26 -0.93 -12.65
CA HIS A 195 20.31 -0.28 -11.75
C HIS A 195 20.78 -0.47 -10.31
N PHE A 196 20.93 0.64 -9.60
CA PHE A 196 21.33 0.65 -8.21
C PHE A 196 20.17 1.11 -7.35
N TYR A 197 19.88 0.38 -6.29
CA TYR A 197 18.86 0.76 -5.32
C TYR A 197 19.18 2.14 -4.74
N ASN A 198 18.21 3.03 -4.79
CA ASN A 198 18.30 4.37 -4.26
C ASN A 198 17.37 4.48 -3.02
N PRO A 199 17.89 4.26 -1.81
CA PRO A 199 17.12 4.46 -0.60
C PRO A 199 16.74 5.93 -0.45
N ALA A 200 15.52 6.18 0.06
CA ALA A 200 15.12 7.54 0.39
C ALA A 200 15.89 8.04 1.61
N ILE A 201 16.91 8.84 1.39
CA ILE A 201 17.64 9.54 2.44
C ILE A 201 17.18 11.00 2.45
N HIS A 202 16.76 11.45 3.63
CA HIS A 202 16.25 12.79 3.82
C HIS A 202 17.32 13.65 4.50
N TYR A 203 17.63 14.79 3.91
CA TYR A 203 18.58 15.74 4.46
C TYR A 203 17.82 16.98 4.96
N PHE A 204 18.03 17.31 6.23
CA PHE A 204 17.46 18.52 6.82
C PHE A 204 18.03 19.78 6.17
N VAL A 205 17.13 20.67 5.78
CA VAL A 205 17.50 21.99 5.23
C VAL A 205 17.32 23.07 6.28
N ARG A 206 16.13 23.18 6.84
CA ARG A 206 15.78 24.16 7.87
C ARG A 206 14.45 23.82 8.54
N SER A 207 14.17 24.48 9.66
CA SER A 207 12.81 24.57 10.21
C SER A 207 12.29 26.01 10.14
N ARG A 208 10.96 26.13 10.12
CA ARG A 208 10.32 27.43 10.36
C ARG A 208 10.35 27.76 11.84
N SER A 209 10.19 29.06 12.16
CA SER A 209 10.06 29.50 13.54
C SER A 209 8.84 28.83 14.19
N GLU A 210 8.99 28.43 15.47
CA GLU A 210 7.92 27.82 16.27
C GLU A 210 7.29 26.57 15.61
N ALA A 211 8.09 25.81 14.87
CA ALA A 211 7.64 24.63 14.12
C ALA A 211 7.06 23.53 15.00
N VAL A 212 7.41 23.46 16.27
CA VAL A 212 7.00 22.43 17.22
C VAL A 212 6.33 23.06 18.44
N THR A 213 5.13 22.61 18.77
CA THR A 213 4.39 23.05 19.96
C THR A 213 4.18 21.86 20.90
N ALA A 214 4.64 21.96 22.14
CA ALA A 214 4.39 20.93 23.16
C ALA A 214 2.98 21.05 23.75
N ASN A 215 2.49 19.96 24.36
CA ASN A 215 1.22 19.96 25.09
C ASN A 215 1.20 20.93 26.30
N THR A 216 2.36 21.40 26.74
CA THR A 216 2.51 22.46 27.73
C THR A 216 2.24 23.87 27.17
N GLY A 217 2.05 24.02 25.87
CA GLY A 217 1.93 25.28 25.14
C GLY A 217 3.27 25.91 24.76
N THR A 218 4.40 25.34 25.18
CA THR A 218 5.72 25.83 24.82
C THR A 218 6.02 25.53 23.37
N LYS A 219 6.56 26.53 22.66
CA LYS A 219 6.92 26.43 21.26
C LYS A 219 8.42 26.37 21.07
N TYR A 220 8.85 25.58 20.11
CA TYR A 220 10.26 25.37 19.78
C TYR A 220 10.53 25.54 18.29
N THR A 221 11.72 26.03 18.00
CA THR A 221 12.27 26.07 16.63
C THR A 221 13.42 25.07 16.57
N PRO A 222 13.22 23.87 15.99
CA PRO A 222 14.31 22.92 15.85
C PRO A 222 15.49 23.49 15.08
N SER A 223 16.68 23.36 15.63
CA SER A 223 17.92 23.75 14.94
C SER A 223 18.42 22.70 13.97
N PHE A 224 17.96 21.45 14.15
CA PHE A 224 18.26 20.31 13.28
C PHE A 224 17.15 19.25 13.38
N ALA A 225 16.96 18.49 12.31
CA ALA A 225 16.08 17.34 12.28
C ALA A 225 16.74 16.20 11.50
N SER A 226 16.54 14.98 11.96
CA SER A 226 16.93 13.75 11.25
C SER A 226 15.71 12.86 11.10
N TYR A 227 15.41 12.45 9.88
CA TYR A 227 14.29 11.56 9.59
C TYR A 227 14.79 10.28 8.91
N THR A 228 14.40 9.14 9.47
CA THR A 228 14.68 7.81 8.91
C THR A 228 13.40 7.27 8.31
N GLY A 229 13.32 7.27 6.98
CA GLY A 229 12.09 6.92 6.24
C GLY A 229 11.65 5.46 6.40
N VAL A 230 12.58 4.55 6.68
CA VAL A 230 12.32 3.11 6.81
C VAL A 230 11.64 2.72 8.13
N ASP A 231 11.86 3.46 9.21
CA ASP A 231 11.28 3.19 10.54
C ASP A 231 10.33 4.30 11.02
N GLY A 232 10.27 5.40 10.27
CA GLY A 232 9.40 6.53 10.59
C GLY A 232 9.87 7.37 11.77
N VAL A 233 11.14 7.22 12.18
CA VAL A 233 11.71 7.94 13.32
C VAL A 233 12.14 9.34 12.90
N LEU A 234 11.63 10.35 13.59
CA LEU A 234 12.02 11.75 13.46
C LEU A 234 12.67 12.20 14.78
N ILE A 235 13.92 12.65 14.70
CA ILE A 235 14.67 13.25 15.81
C ILE A 235 14.75 14.75 15.57
N LEU A 236 14.32 15.52 16.56
CA LEU A 236 14.33 16.99 16.52
C LEU A 236 15.29 17.55 17.58
N THR A 237 16.21 18.42 17.16
CA THR A 237 17.11 19.13 18.10
C THR A 237 16.45 20.45 18.50
N LEU A 238 15.99 20.53 19.75
CA LEU A 238 15.26 21.67 20.31
C LEU A 238 16.15 22.61 21.13
N GLY A 239 17.38 22.20 21.41
CA GLY A 239 18.30 22.92 22.31
C GLY A 239 18.21 22.43 23.76
N ALA A 240 19.19 22.84 24.57
CA ALA A 240 19.28 22.43 25.97
C ALA A 240 18.15 23.02 26.82
N GLY A 241 17.64 22.23 27.78
CA GLY A 241 16.65 22.69 28.73
C GLY A 241 15.23 22.76 28.19
N HIS A 242 14.90 22.00 27.12
CA HIS A 242 13.53 21.95 26.60
C HIS A 242 12.49 21.40 27.59
N GLY A 243 12.91 20.67 28.64
CA GLY A 243 12.03 20.21 29.74
C GLY A 243 10.99 19.16 29.38
N LEU A 244 11.02 18.62 28.14
CA LEU A 244 10.09 17.59 27.71
C LEU A 244 10.53 16.20 28.17
N VAL A 245 9.54 15.37 28.57
CA VAL A 245 9.75 14.03 29.10
C VAL A 245 9.02 13.01 28.26
N ALA A 246 9.72 11.96 27.83
CA ALA A 246 9.13 10.84 27.10
C ALA A 246 8.01 10.16 27.89
N GLY A 247 6.94 9.78 27.19
CA GLY A 247 5.76 9.16 27.79
C GLY A 247 4.84 10.12 28.57
N SER A 248 5.28 11.36 28.87
CA SER A 248 4.47 12.36 29.57
C SER A 248 4.06 13.53 28.69
N ASN A 249 4.93 13.92 27.78
CA ASN A 249 4.65 15.01 26.86
C ASN A 249 4.34 14.53 25.45
N THR A 250 3.56 15.32 24.74
CA THR A 250 3.31 15.19 23.31
C THR A 250 3.71 16.49 22.60
N VAL A 251 3.97 16.39 21.31
CA VAL A 251 4.26 17.54 20.47
C VAL A 251 3.40 17.54 19.23
N GLN A 252 3.06 18.73 18.77
CA GLN A 252 2.44 18.95 17.47
C GLN A 252 3.43 19.66 16.56
N ILE A 253 3.58 19.20 15.34
CA ILE A 253 4.45 19.83 14.34
C ILE A 253 3.56 20.63 13.38
N ALA A 254 3.87 21.90 13.18
CA ALA A 254 3.12 22.76 12.28
C ALA A 254 3.31 22.29 10.82
N ASN A 255 2.26 22.41 10.01
CA ASN A 255 2.32 21.98 8.61
C ASN A 255 3.44 22.70 7.84
N ASP A 256 4.14 21.92 6.99
CA ASP A 256 5.23 22.37 6.14
C ASP A 256 6.33 23.14 6.89
N SER A 257 6.57 22.80 8.16
CA SER A 257 7.46 23.56 9.02
C SER A 257 8.87 22.98 9.15
N ILE A 258 9.07 21.69 8.92
CA ILE A 258 10.38 21.03 8.88
C ILE A 258 10.69 20.71 7.42
N ILE A 259 11.76 21.26 6.89
CA ILE A 259 12.09 21.17 5.47
C ILE A 259 13.24 20.20 5.25
N PHE A 260 13.04 19.26 4.35
CA PHE A 260 14.01 18.27 3.90
C PHE A 260 14.19 18.30 2.39
N THR A 261 15.34 17.82 1.91
CA THR A 261 15.53 17.32 0.55
C THR A 261 15.64 15.79 0.57
N CYS A 262 15.47 15.14 -0.57
CA CYS A 262 15.46 13.67 -0.67
C CYS A 262 16.36 13.20 -1.82
N THR A 263 17.11 12.10 -1.58
CA THR A 263 17.95 11.49 -2.63
C THR A 263 17.16 10.98 -3.82
N GLN A 264 15.88 10.67 -3.65
CA GLN A 264 15.06 10.11 -4.72
C GLN A 264 14.77 11.10 -5.85
N ASP A 265 14.77 12.38 -5.57
CA ASP A 265 14.70 13.45 -6.58
C ASP A 265 16.05 14.15 -6.83
N GLY A 266 17.14 13.51 -6.37
CA GLY A 266 18.50 14.07 -6.48
C GLY A 266 18.72 15.29 -5.60
N ASN A 267 17.96 15.45 -4.52
CA ASN A 267 17.93 16.62 -3.64
C ASN A 267 17.57 17.93 -4.38
N SER A 268 16.79 17.81 -5.46
CA SER A 268 16.48 18.94 -6.35
C SER A 268 15.33 19.81 -5.83
N THR A 269 14.47 19.23 -4.96
CA THR A 269 13.32 19.94 -4.42
C THR A 269 13.29 19.90 -2.89
N GLU A 270 12.69 20.93 -2.30
CA GLU A 270 12.46 20.98 -0.86
C GLU A 270 11.07 20.42 -0.53
N HIS A 271 11.00 19.56 0.47
CA HIS A 271 9.79 18.92 0.94
C HIS A 271 9.48 19.35 2.37
N GLY A 272 8.33 20.00 2.58
CA GLY A 272 7.85 20.38 3.91
C GLY A 272 7.18 19.18 4.62
N TYR A 273 7.44 19.05 5.92
CA TYR A 273 6.78 18.06 6.78
C TYR A 273 6.19 18.76 8.02
N PRO A 274 5.04 18.27 8.55
CA PRO A 274 4.07 17.41 7.87
C PRO A 274 3.30 18.18 6.79
N ARG A 275 2.96 17.50 5.71
CA ARG A 275 1.99 18.04 4.73
C ARG A 275 0.58 17.88 5.29
N ALA A 276 -0.37 18.67 4.85
CA ALA A 276 -1.75 18.59 5.32
C ALA A 276 -2.40 17.21 5.17
N THR A 277 -1.89 16.38 4.24
CA THR A 277 -2.36 15.01 3.97
C THR A 277 -1.61 13.94 4.76
N ASP A 278 -0.54 14.29 5.49
CA ASP A 278 0.22 13.33 6.27
C ASP A 278 -0.56 12.91 7.53
N PRO A 279 -0.47 11.64 7.98
CA PRO A 279 -1.28 11.13 9.09
C PRO A 279 -1.11 11.90 10.41
N TYR A 280 0.04 12.52 10.60
CA TYR A 280 0.38 13.25 11.83
C TYR A 280 0.18 14.77 11.72
N ALA A 281 -0.35 15.26 10.58
CA ALA A 281 -0.68 16.67 10.41
C ALA A 281 -1.75 17.11 11.44
N GLY A 282 -1.45 18.15 12.21
CA GLY A 282 -2.37 18.68 13.22
C GLY A 282 -2.65 17.76 14.42
N THR A 283 -1.88 16.68 14.60
CA THR A 283 -2.08 15.72 15.68
C THR A 283 -1.02 15.87 16.78
N ASN A 284 -1.35 15.43 18.00
CA ASN A 284 -0.41 15.33 19.09
C ASN A 284 0.36 14.01 18.98
N ILE A 285 1.67 14.10 18.81
CA ILE A 285 2.58 12.97 18.64
C ILE A 285 3.26 12.68 19.99
N ALA A 286 3.20 11.44 20.44
CA ALA A 286 3.87 11.03 21.66
C ALA A 286 5.40 11.07 21.49
N ILE A 287 6.10 11.57 22.50
CA ILE A 287 7.55 11.57 22.53
C ILE A 287 8.03 10.18 22.95
N ALA A 288 8.75 9.51 22.06
CA ALA A 288 9.27 8.16 22.27
C ALA A 288 10.51 8.15 23.19
N SER A 289 11.41 9.12 22.98
CA SER A 289 12.61 9.29 23.83
C SER A 289 13.08 10.73 23.84
N THR A 290 13.88 11.09 24.85
CA THR A 290 14.47 12.44 24.99
C THR A 290 15.93 12.35 25.40
N THR A 291 16.70 13.34 24.99
CA THR A 291 18.02 13.66 25.54
C THR A 291 17.96 15.05 26.14
N THR A 292 19.10 15.60 26.55
CA THR A 292 19.16 17.00 27.06
C THR A 292 18.84 18.03 25.98
N THR A 293 18.97 17.69 24.71
CA THR A 293 18.83 18.63 23.57
C THR A 293 17.85 18.16 22.51
N THR A 294 17.46 16.88 22.49
CA THR A 294 16.65 16.30 21.42
C THR A 294 15.41 15.61 21.95
N ILE A 295 14.40 15.53 21.09
CA ILE A 295 13.28 14.62 21.25
C ILE A 295 13.21 13.68 20.05
N THR A 296 12.73 12.46 20.27
CA THR A 296 12.44 11.46 19.24
C THR A 296 10.95 11.21 19.19
N VAL A 297 10.37 11.29 18.02
CA VAL A 297 8.96 10.97 17.75
C VAL A 297 8.86 9.99 16.60
N ASN A 298 7.78 9.18 16.57
CA ASN A 298 7.48 8.34 15.41
C ASN A 298 6.41 9.04 14.58
N VAL A 299 6.74 9.33 13.35
CA VAL A 299 5.88 10.06 12.39
C VAL A 299 5.44 9.17 11.21
N GLY A 300 5.65 7.86 11.35
CA GLY A 300 5.35 6.89 10.31
C GLY A 300 6.42 6.79 9.23
N ILE A 301 6.42 5.64 8.57
CA ILE A 301 7.37 5.34 7.49
C ILE A 301 7.07 6.18 6.25
N SER A 302 8.12 6.58 5.54
CA SER A 302 7.98 7.22 4.23
C SER A 302 7.51 6.19 3.19
N SER A 303 6.53 6.56 2.36
CA SER A 303 6.13 5.76 1.20
C SER A 303 7.27 5.54 0.19
N ALA A 304 8.33 6.36 0.27
CA ALA A 304 9.55 6.24 -0.49
C ALA A 304 10.54 5.20 0.09
N GLY A 305 10.24 4.59 1.23
CA GLY A 305 11.09 3.58 1.88
C GLY A 305 11.03 2.17 1.28
N GLY A 306 10.22 1.95 0.26
CA GLY A 306 9.98 0.62 -0.31
C GLY A 306 9.22 -0.30 0.66
N LEU A 307 8.11 -0.82 0.19
CA LEU A 307 7.23 -1.68 0.98
C LEU A 307 6.99 -2.99 0.25
N VAL A 308 6.92 -4.09 1.00
CA VAL A 308 6.51 -5.39 0.48
C VAL A 308 5.39 -5.96 1.36
N ALA A 309 4.38 -6.49 0.72
CA ALA A 309 3.23 -7.06 1.41
C ALA A 309 2.80 -8.38 0.77
N PRO A 310 2.53 -9.42 1.57
CA PRO A 310 1.90 -10.62 1.05
C PRO A 310 0.45 -10.33 0.73
N LEU A 311 -0.08 -10.95 -0.31
CA LEU A 311 -1.50 -10.95 -0.61
C LEU A 311 -1.98 -12.38 -0.64
N GLN A 312 -2.49 -12.85 0.49
CA GLN A 312 -2.96 -14.22 0.67
C GLN A 312 -4.45 -14.22 1.00
N MET A 313 -5.25 -13.67 0.07
CA MET A 313 -6.71 -13.69 0.18
C MET A 313 -7.33 -14.43 -1.00
N GLU A 314 -8.41 -15.14 -0.72
CA GLU A 314 -9.21 -15.84 -1.71
C GLU A 314 -10.63 -15.31 -1.70
N PHE A 315 -11.18 -15.11 -2.89
CA PHE A 315 -12.57 -14.71 -3.08
C PHE A 315 -13.38 -15.87 -3.63
N LEU A 316 -14.53 -16.10 -3.03
CA LEU A 316 -15.53 -17.07 -3.48
C LEU A 316 -16.87 -16.38 -3.65
N ALA A 317 -17.54 -16.63 -4.77
CA ALA A 317 -18.91 -16.17 -4.97
C ALA A 317 -19.77 -17.19 -5.73
N SER A 318 -21.07 -17.13 -5.48
CA SER A 318 -22.08 -17.89 -6.21
C SER A 318 -23.04 -16.95 -6.92
N ILE A 319 -23.20 -17.12 -8.22
CA ILE A 319 -24.04 -16.31 -9.09
C ILE A 319 -25.09 -17.20 -9.77
N LEU A 320 -26.33 -16.75 -9.80
CA LEU A 320 -27.39 -17.31 -10.61
C LEU A 320 -27.60 -16.41 -11.83
N GLU A 321 -27.32 -16.92 -13.01
CA GLU A 321 -27.67 -16.27 -14.27
C GLU A 321 -29.05 -16.74 -14.74
N ASN A 322 -29.89 -15.80 -15.14
CA ASN A 322 -31.15 -16.06 -15.81
C ASN A 322 -31.08 -15.38 -17.18
N SER A 323 -31.00 -16.17 -18.24
CA SER A 323 -30.98 -15.66 -19.60
C SER A 323 -32.35 -15.84 -20.25
N THR A 324 -32.93 -14.77 -20.76
CA THR A 324 -33.98 -14.83 -21.77
C THR A 324 -33.29 -14.97 -23.09
N ALA A 325 -33.29 -16.17 -23.63
CA ALA A 325 -32.74 -16.45 -24.96
C ALA A 325 -33.55 -15.75 -26.07
#